data_a2b123391feb5da63072de1457df7042
#
_entry.id   a2b123391feb5da63072de1457df7042
#
_cell.length_a   1.000
_cell.length_b   1.000
_cell.length_c   1.000
_cell.angle_alpha   90.00
_cell.angle_beta   90.00
_cell.angle_gamma   90.00
#
_symmetry.space_group_name_H-M   'P 1'
#
loop_
_entity.id
_entity.type
_entity.pdbx_description
1 polymer ?
#
loop_
_entity_poly.entity_id
_entity_poly.type
_entity_poly.pdbx_seq_one_letter_code
_entity_poly.pdbx_strand_id
1 'polypeptide(L)'
;MKVLKDPDQVLQIMDRKLDELHKKFDEADGKEATEISGQEIAIIRIAGYIRHAIEDHGYFENDYFGVTDMACVYGYVADARRKDREYSNARDTWLNKGIAKGAIWACAVLEDRMEQEP
;
A
#
# COMPACT_ATOMS: atom_id res chain seq x y z
N MET A 1 -13.70 14.32 10.98
CA MET A 1 -12.99 13.39 10.09
C MET A 1 -12.21 14.21 9.07
N LYS A 2 -10.97 13.83 8.85
CA LYS A 2 -10.14 14.55 7.90
C LYS A 2 -10.48 14.16 6.47
N VAL A 3 -10.48 15.14 5.60
CA VAL A 3 -10.81 14.97 4.19
C VAL A 3 -9.57 14.51 3.43
N LEU A 4 -9.72 13.49 2.60
CA LEU A 4 -8.65 13.11 1.68
C LEU A 4 -8.58 14.13 0.55
N LYS A 5 -7.39 14.34 0.05
CA LYS A 5 -7.25 15.03 -1.22
C LYS A 5 -7.80 14.11 -2.31
N ASP A 6 -7.92 14.66 -3.49
CA ASP A 6 -8.39 13.94 -4.66
C ASP A 6 -7.85 12.50 -4.66
N PRO A 7 -8.72 11.49 -4.67
CA PRO A 7 -8.30 10.09 -4.74
C PRO A 7 -7.40 9.79 -5.93
N ASP A 8 -7.57 10.49 -7.03
CA ASP A 8 -6.70 10.34 -8.19
C ASP A 8 -5.27 10.74 -7.87
N GLN A 9 -5.07 11.76 -7.02
CA GLN A 9 -3.72 12.16 -6.60
C GLN A 9 -3.06 11.07 -5.76
N VAL A 10 -3.82 10.42 -4.86
CA VAL A 10 -3.30 9.32 -4.06
C VAL A 10 -2.91 8.15 -4.96
N LEU A 11 -3.76 7.80 -5.91
CA LEU A 11 -3.47 6.74 -6.87
C LEU A 11 -2.25 7.07 -7.74
N GLN A 12 -2.09 8.34 -8.13
CA GLN A 12 -0.91 8.78 -8.88
C GLN A 12 0.38 8.63 -8.08
N ILE A 13 0.33 8.91 -6.77
CA ILE A 13 1.50 8.71 -5.90
C ILE A 13 1.87 7.23 -5.87
N MET A 14 0.87 6.36 -5.76
CA MET A 14 1.11 4.91 -5.77
C MET A 14 1.63 4.42 -7.12
N ASP A 15 1.08 4.91 -8.22
CA ASP A 15 1.52 4.55 -9.56
C ASP A 15 2.96 4.97 -9.81
N ARG A 16 3.35 6.16 -9.36
CA ARG A 16 4.75 6.62 -9.49
C ARG A 16 5.69 5.75 -8.68
N LYS A 17 5.26 5.33 -7.49
CA LYS A 17 6.06 4.43 -6.66
C LYS A 17 6.22 3.06 -7.34
N LEU A 18 5.16 2.55 -7.95
CA LEU A 18 5.22 1.30 -8.68
C LEU A 18 6.17 1.38 -9.88
N ASP A 19 6.15 2.49 -10.63
CA ASP A 19 7.09 2.70 -11.73
C ASP A 19 8.53 2.72 -11.25
N GLU A 20 8.78 3.41 -10.14
CA GLU A 20 10.10 3.47 -9.51
C GLU A 20 10.58 2.09 -9.08
N LEU A 21 9.71 1.31 -8.44
CA LEU A 21 10.02 -0.05 -8.01
C LEU A 21 10.26 -0.98 -9.21
N HIS A 22 9.49 -0.81 -10.27
CA HIS A 22 9.65 -1.62 -11.47
C HIS A 22 11.02 -1.40 -12.11
N LYS A 23 11.48 -0.16 -12.16
CA LYS A 23 12.83 0.16 -12.66
C LYS A 23 13.90 -0.46 -11.77
N LYS A 24 13.74 -0.39 -10.47
CA LYS A 24 14.68 -1.02 -9.53
C LYS A 24 14.67 -2.53 -9.65
N PHE A 25 13.52 -3.12 -9.91
CA PHE A 25 13.38 -4.56 -10.10
C PHE A 25 14.23 -5.03 -11.31
N ASP A 26 14.18 -4.28 -12.39
CA ASP A 26 14.93 -4.63 -13.59
C ASP A 26 16.45 -4.63 -13.37
N GLU A 27 16.93 -3.85 -12.40
CA GLU A 27 18.36 -3.75 -12.07
C GLU A 27 18.77 -4.67 -10.93
N ALA A 28 17.80 -5.25 -10.21
CA ALA A 28 18.04 -6.07 -9.04
C ALA A 28 18.03 -7.55 -9.37
N ASP A 29 18.58 -8.36 -8.47
CA ASP A 29 18.50 -9.81 -8.59
C ASP A 29 18.33 -10.44 -7.20
N GLY A 30 18.00 -11.74 -7.19
CA GLY A 30 17.90 -12.53 -5.97
C GLY A 30 16.97 -11.93 -4.91
N LYS A 31 17.51 -11.75 -3.71
CA LYS A 31 16.75 -11.29 -2.55
C LYS A 31 16.16 -9.90 -2.74
N GLU A 32 16.93 -9.00 -3.33
CA GLU A 32 16.50 -7.62 -3.56
C GLU A 32 15.31 -7.59 -4.53
N ALA A 33 15.38 -8.34 -5.62
CA ALA A 33 14.29 -8.43 -6.58
C ALA A 33 13.01 -8.98 -5.92
N THR A 34 13.14 -9.98 -5.06
CA THR A 34 12.02 -10.58 -4.35
C THR A 34 11.38 -9.59 -3.38
N GLU A 35 12.19 -8.81 -2.67
CA GLU A 35 11.69 -7.77 -1.78
C GLU A 35 10.93 -6.69 -2.56
N ILE A 36 11.46 -6.27 -3.69
CA ILE A 36 10.79 -5.28 -4.55
C ILE A 36 9.45 -5.81 -5.05
N SER A 37 9.40 -7.08 -5.47
CA SER A 37 8.15 -7.71 -5.88
C SER A 37 7.12 -7.70 -4.76
N GLY A 38 7.55 -7.96 -3.53
CA GLY A 38 6.69 -7.89 -2.36
C GLY A 38 6.11 -6.50 -2.15
N GLN A 39 6.93 -5.46 -2.29
CA GLN A 39 6.46 -4.09 -2.18
C GLN A 39 5.41 -3.77 -3.24
N GLU A 40 5.64 -4.18 -4.48
CA GLU A 40 4.67 -3.97 -5.55
C GLU A 40 3.34 -4.65 -5.26
N ILE A 41 3.38 -5.90 -4.79
CA ILE A 41 2.17 -6.66 -4.44
C ILE A 41 1.34 -5.88 -3.41
N ALA A 42 1.97 -5.40 -2.36
CA ALA A 42 1.26 -4.69 -1.29
C ALA A 42 0.65 -3.36 -1.77
N ILE A 43 1.41 -2.60 -2.55
CA ILE A 43 0.94 -1.30 -3.05
C ILE A 43 -0.24 -1.49 -4.01
N ILE A 44 -0.16 -2.49 -4.90
CA ILE A 44 -1.25 -2.82 -5.82
C ILE A 44 -2.50 -3.22 -5.04
N ARG A 45 -2.34 -3.99 -3.97
CA ARG A 45 -3.48 -4.40 -3.14
C ARG A 45 -4.17 -3.19 -2.49
N ILE A 46 -3.39 -2.30 -1.90
CA ILE A 46 -3.95 -1.12 -1.23
C ILE A 46 -4.55 -0.14 -2.25
N ALA A 47 -3.91 0.05 -3.38
CA ALA A 47 -4.49 0.84 -4.48
C ALA A 47 -5.84 0.25 -4.93
N GLY A 48 -5.95 -1.07 -4.93
CA GLY A 48 -7.19 -1.78 -5.23
C GLY A 48 -8.31 -1.44 -4.26
N TYR A 49 -8.01 -1.32 -2.97
CA TYR A 49 -9.00 -0.89 -1.98
C TYR A 49 -9.53 0.51 -2.29
N ILE A 50 -8.65 1.42 -2.70
CA ILE A 50 -9.05 2.79 -3.04
C ILE A 50 -9.95 2.79 -4.28
N ARG A 51 -9.57 2.06 -5.31
CA ARG A 51 -10.37 1.96 -6.55
C ARG A 51 -11.74 1.35 -6.27
N HIS A 52 -11.77 0.30 -5.47
CA HIS A 52 -13.01 -0.37 -5.10
C HIS A 52 -13.96 0.56 -4.34
N ALA A 53 -13.42 1.34 -3.41
CA ALA A 53 -14.22 2.30 -2.66
C ALA A 53 -14.81 3.37 -3.58
N ILE A 54 -14.06 3.84 -4.57
CA ILE A 54 -14.55 4.81 -5.55
C ILE A 54 -15.72 4.22 -6.36
N GLU A 55 -15.55 3.00 -6.85
CA GLU A 55 -16.54 2.36 -7.71
C GLU A 55 -17.81 1.98 -6.97
N ASP A 56 -17.68 1.41 -5.76
CA ASP A 56 -18.81 0.82 -5.06
C ASP A 56 -19.59 1.82 -4.22
N HIS A 57 -18.91 2.81 -3.69
CA HIS A 57 -19.53 3.70 -2.70
C HIS A 57 -19.73 5.11 -3.20
N GLY A 58 -19.06 5.48 -4.28
CA GLY A 58 -19.04 6.86 -4.72
C GLY A 58 -18.63 7.80 -3.60
N TYR A 59 -17.99 7.28 -2.58
CA TYR A 59 -17.86 7.99 -1.32
C TYR A 59 -16.85 9.13 -1.38
N PHE A 60 -16.02 9.14 -2.42
CA PHE A 60 -15.19 10.30 -2.66
C PHE A 60 -16.01 11.54 -3.01
N GLU A 61 -17.30 11.38 -3.22
CA GLU A 61 -18.20 12.52 -3.28
C GLU A 61 -18.19 13.31 -1.97
N ASN A 62 -17.89 12.62 -0.86
CA ASN A 62 -17.78 13.24 0.46
C ASN A 62 -16.34 13.57 0.81
N ASP A 63 -15.41 13.41 -0.12
CA ASP A 63 -14.00 13.78 -0.01
C ASP A 63 -13.25 13.10 1.15
N TYR A 64 -13.61 11.88 1.52
CA TYR A 64 -12.84 11.18 2.54
C TYR A 64 -12.84 9.67 2.34
N PHE A 65 -11.81 9.04 2.87
CA PHE A 65 -11.66 7.60 2.90
C PHE A 65 -12.27 7.09 4.21
N GLY A 66 -13.31 6.27 4.11
CA GLY A 66 -14.13 5.89 5.25
C GLY A 66 -13.37 5.08 6.30
N VAL A 67 -13.88 5.09 7.52
CA VAL A 67 -13.31 4.33 8.64
C VAL A 67 -13.24 2.85 8.31
N THR A 68 -14.27 2.30 7.66
CA THR A 68 -14.32 0.88 7.28
C THR A 68 -13.22 0.55 6.26
N ASP A 69 -13.00 1.44 5.31
CA ASP A 69 -11.98 1.23 4.27
C ASP A 69 -10.58 1.32 4.87
N MET A 70 -10.35 2.26 5.78
CA MET A 70 -9.08 2.35 6.51
C MET A 70 -8.85 1.12 7.39
N ALA A 71 -9.91 0.55 7.96
CA ALA A 71 -9.79 -0.68 8.74
C ALA A 71 -9.28 -1.84 7.88
N CYS A 72 -9.70 -1.91 6.62
CA CYS A 72 -9.18 -2.91 5.67
C CYS A 72 -7.68 -2.72 5.43
N VAL A 73 -7.25 -1.47 5.26
CA VAL A 73 -5.84 -1.15 5.06
C VAL A 73 -5.03 -1.52 6.32
N TYR A 74 -5.49 -1.13 7.49
CA TYR A 74 -4.83 -1.46 8.76
C TYR A 74 -4.75 -2.97 8.99
N GLY A 75 -5.82 -3.69 8.66
CA GLY A 75 -5.85 -5.15 8.78
C GLY A 75 -4.81 -5.81 7.86
N TYR A 76 -4.71 -5.32 6.64
CA TYR A 76 -3.71 -5.81 5.69
C TYR A 76 -2.29 -5.55 6.18
N VAL A 77 -2.02 -4.35 6.68
CA VAL A 77 -0.71 -3.98 7.22
C VAL A 77 -0.34 -4.87 8.42
N ALA A 78 -1.29 -5.05 9.35
CA ALA A 78 -1.06 -5.87 10.54
C ALA A 78 -0.75 -7.32 10.16
N ASP A 79 -1.49 -7.88 9.20
CA ASP A 79 -1.26 -9.24 8.72
C ASP A 79 0.11 -9.37 8.04
N ALA A 80 0.48 -8.39 7.22
CA ALA A 80 1.77 -8.38 6.53
C ALA A 80 2.93 -8.33 7.53
N ARG A 81 2.79 -7.49 8.56
CA ARG A 81 3.82 -7.38 9.62
C ARG A 81 3.93 -8.66 10.43
N ARG A 82 2.80 -9.30 10.72
CA ARG A 82 2.78 -10.57 11.44
C ARG A 82 3.50 -11.66 10.63
N LYS A 83 3.21 -11.75 9.34
CA LYS A 83 3.86 -12.73 8.48
C LYS A 83 5.36 -12.50 8.37
N ASP A 84 5.79 -11.24 8.31
CA ASP A 84 7.22 -10.90 8.29
C ASP A 84 7.92 -11.37 9.56
N ARG A 85 7.26 -11.30 10.72
CA ARG A 85 7.83 -11.75 11.98
C ARG A 85 7.82 -13.28 12.16
N GLU A 86 6.71 -13.93 11.78
CA GLU A 86 6.46 -15.33 12.08
C GLU A 86 7.01 -16.30 11.04
N TYR A 87 6.99 -15.88 9.78
CA TYR A 87 7.41 -16.72 8.67
C TYR A 87 8.75 -16.23 8.13
N SER A 88 9.80 -16.56 8.88
CA SER A 88 11.17 -16.14 8.54
C SER A 88 11.99 -17.27 7.92
N ASN A 89 11.34 -18.23 7.26
CA ASN A 89 12.08 -19.26 6.55
C ASN A 89 12.72 -18.66 5.28
N ALA A 90 13.79 -19.30 4.83
CA ALA A 90 14.63 -18.73 3.77
C ALA A 90 13.91 -18.44 2.45
N ARG A 91 12.81 -19.15 2.17
CA ARG A 91 12.13 -19.05 0.89
C ARG A 91 11.26 -17.80 0.78
N ASP A 92 10.51 -17.49 1.84
CA ASP A 92 9.49 -16.43 1.80
C ASP A 92 9.88 -15.18 2.56
N THR A 93 11.03 -15.21 3.25
CA THR A 93 11.50 -14.10 4.09
C THR A 93 11.53 -12.77 3.34
N TRP A 94 12.16 -12.74 2.18
CA TRP A 94 12.33 -11.50 1.44
C TRP A 94 11.04 -11.01 0.80
N LEU A 95 10.19 -11.93 0.37
CA LEU A 95 8.87 -11.59 -0.13
C LEU A 95 8.01 -10.97 0.97
N ASN A 96 7.98 -11.59 2.14
CA ASN A 96 7.21 -11.10 3.29
C ASN A 96 7.73 -9.75 3.79
N LYS A 97 9.04 -9.56 3.79
CA LYS A 97 9.63 -8.25 4.11
C LYS A 97 9.17 -7.17 3.14
N GLY A 98 9.18 -7.50 1.86
CA GLY A 98 8.73 -6.57 0.82
C GLY A 98 7.26 -6.21 0.96
N ILE A 99 6.41 -7.20 1.19
CA ILE A 99 4.97 -6.98 1.38
C ILE A 99 4.73 -6.08 2.59
N ALA A 100 5.38 -6.34 3.71
CA ALA A 100 5.25 -5.50 4.90
C ALA A 100 5.71 -4.07 4.63
N LYS A 101 6.85 -3.92 3.99
CA LYS A 101 7.43 -2.60 3.67
C LYS A 101 6.52 -1.79 2.74
N GLY A 102 6.00 -2.42 1.69
CA GLY A 102 5.08 -1.77 0.75
C GLY A 102 3.75 -1.40 1.41
N ALA A 103 3.22 -2.30 2.24
CA ALA A 103 1.96 -2.05 2.95
C ALA A 103 2.11 -0.88 3.92
N ILE A 104 3.20 -0.82 4.68
CA ILE A 104 3.48 0.27 5.61
C ILE A 104 3.61 1.59 4.86
N TRP A 105 4.34 1.58 3.74
CA TRP A 105 4.50 2.79 2.93
C TRP A 105 3.15 3.30 2.41
N ALA A 106 2.34 2.42 1.83
CA ALA A 106 1.04 2.81 1.29
C ALA A 106 0.09 3.32 2.37
N CYS A 107 0.11 2.66 3.54
CA CYS A 107 -0.67 3.10 4.69
C CYS A 107 -0.23 4.50 5.15
N ALA A 108 1.08 4.75 5.19
CA ALA A 108 1.61 6.05 5.57
C ALA A 108 1.19 7.15 4.59
N VAL A 109 1.15 6.84 3.29
CA VAL A 109 0.66 7.79 2.29
C VAL A 109 -0.77 8.20 2.60
N LEU A 110 -1.63 7.24 2.93
CA LEU A 110 -3.02 7.54 3.27
C LEU A 110 -3.12 8.32 4.58
N GLU A 111 -2.35 7.95 5.60
CA GLU A 111 -2.35 8.65 6.89
C GLU A 111 -1.82 10.08 6.76
N ASP A 112 -0.74 10.27 6.03
CA ASP A 112 -0.18 11.60 5.79
C ASP A 112 -1.19 12.50 5.10
N ARG A 113 -1.92 11.96 4.12
CA ARG A 113 -2.95 12.71 3.43
C ARG A 113 -4.05 13.15 4.39
N MET A 114 -4.43 12.26 5.30
CA MET A 114 -5.47 12.56 6.29
C MET A 114 -4.99 13.53 7.36
N GLU A 115 -3.72 13.43 7.76
CA GLU A 115 -3.16 14.27 8.80
C GLU A 115 -2.77 15.67 8.34
N GLN A 116 -2.40 15.82 7.07
CA GLN A 116 -1.97 17.09 6.51
C GLN A 116 -3.12 18.03 6.18
N GLU A 117 -4.35 17.55 6.23
CA GLU A 117 -5.50 18.40 5.96
C GLU A 117 -5.68 19.40 7.11
N PRO A 118 -5.82 20.67 6.77
CA PRO A 118 -5.99 21.71 7.79
C PRO A 118 -7.32 21.61 8.52
#